data_2ac057e55024fef31fb5101ac3d8b687
#
_entry.id   2ac057e55024fef31fb5101ac3d8b687
#
_cell.length_a   1.000
_cell.length_b   1.000
_cell.length_c   1.000
_cell.angle_alpha   90.00
_cell.angle_beta   90.00
_cell.angle_gamma   90.00
#
_symmetry.space_group_name_H-M   'P 1'
#
loop_
_entity.id
_entity.type
_entity.pdbx_description
1 polymer ?
#
loop_
_entity_poly.entity_id
_entity_poly.type
_entity_poly.pdbx_seq_one_letter_code
_entity_poly.pdbx_strand_id
1 'polypeptide(L)'
;MADPSPIDPDRQLEELCRVLNDFGVRYVVFGSQVARLNGVPLETLDVDVVPQRDRENIERLAAALNSLQPRWRVDDIPGGMKIDGPLEARHFLGDSIAVGVLTAVGPVDVVLEPRGYEDGYAALAPDATTVRRGDVVIQVGALVDLVRSKELLGREKDLHHLAVLYEQRPELSLPQIGQEPDRGLDLGL
;
A
#
# COMPACT_ATOMS: atom_id res chain seq x y z
N MET A 1 16.86 -19.95 -20.33
CA MET A 1 15.76 -19.06 -19.88
C MET A 1 16.43 -17.84 -19.31
N ALA A 2 16.18 -16.67 -19.87
CA ALA A 2 16.75 -15.43 -19.35
C ALA A 2 16.17 -15.18 -17.96
N ASP A 3 17.05 -14.90 -17.01
CA ASP A 3 16.65 -14.39 -15.68
C ASP A 3 15.82 -13.12 -15.90
N PRO A 4 14.59 -13.02 -15.40
CA PRO A 4 13.81 -11.80 -15.60
C PRO A 4 14.60 -10.65 -14.98
N SER A 5 14.93 -9.66 -15.80
CA SER A 5 15.54 -8.42 -15.31
C SER A 5 14.75 -7.92 -14.10
N PRO A 6 15.44 -7.45 -13.04
CA PRO A 6 14.73 -6.93 -11.86
C PRO A 6 13.72 -5.87 -12.31
N ILE A 7 12.48 -6.03 -11.86
CA ILE A 7 11.41 -5.09 -12.18
C ILE A 7 11.78 -3.75 -11.55
N ASP A 8 11.81 -2.70 -12.36
CA ASP A 8 11.99 -1.33 -11.87
C ASP A 8 10.79 -0.94 -11.00
N PRO A 9 11.01 -0.67 -9.70
CA PRO A 9 9.91 -0.35 -8.77
C PRO A 9 9.09 0.88 -9.18
N ASP A 10 9.69 1.85 -9.82
CA ASP A 10 9.00 3.06 -10.25
C ASP A 10 8.09 2.76 -11.45
N ARG A 11 8.58 1.96 -12.40
CA ARG A 11 7.78 1.48 -13.53
C ARG A 11 6.64 0.57 -13.06
N GLN A 12 6.91 -0.33 -12.14
CA GLN A 12 5.88 -1.20 -11.55
C GLN A 12 4.75 -0.38 -10.93
N LEU A 13 5.11 0.62 -10.12
CA LEU A 13 4.15 1.52 -9.50
C LEU A 13 3.29 2.25 -10.54
N GLU A 14 3.92 2.85 -11.56
CA GLU A 14 3.21 3.58 -12.61
C GLU A 14 2.24 2.67 -13.39
N GLU A 15 2.70 1.50 -13.82
CA GLU A 15 1.88 0.56 -14.59
C GLU A 15 0.70 0.04 -13.76
N LEU A 16 0.93 -0.32 -12.48
CA LEU A 16 -0.15 -0.73 -11.59
C LEU A 16 -1.17 0.39 -11.37
N CYS A 17 -0.70 1.59 -11.01
CA CYS A 17 -1.58 2.72 -10.73
C CYS A 17 -2.39 3.14 -11.97
N ARG A 18 -1.81 3.05 -13.17
CA ARG A 18 -2.53 3.26 -14.43
C ARG A 18 -3.71 2.32 -14.55
N VAL A 19 -3.47 1.02 -14.37
CA VAL A 19 -4.53 0.00 -14.46
C VAL A 19 -5.60 0.24 -13.39
N LEU A 20 -5.21 0.49 -12.13
CA LEU A 20 -6.17 0.78 -11.08
C LEU A 20 -7.05 2.01 -11.40
N ASN A 21 -6.44 3.07 -11.96
CA ASN A 21 -7.16 4.28 -12.37
C ASN A 21 -8.12 4.01 -13.54
N ASP A 22 -7.70 3.22 -14.54
CA ASP A 22 -8.52 2.88 -15.70
C ASP A 22 -9.77 2.09 -15.30
N PHE A 23 -9.69 1.29 -14.24
CA PHE A 23 -10.84 0.59 -13.65
C PHE A 23 -11.61 1.43 -12.61
N GLY A 24 -11.20 2.66 -12.36
CA GLY A 24 -11.86 3.56 -11.41
C GLY A 24 -11.75 3.10 -9.95
N VAL A 25 -10.66 2.41 -9.60
CA VAL A 25 -10.40 1.97 -8.22
C VAL A 25 -10.03 3.16 -7.34
N ARG A 26 -10.66 3.27 -6.18
CA ARG A 26 -10.25 4.21 -5.13
C ARG A 26 -9.28 3.51 -4.19
N TYR A 27 -8.08 4.04 -4.08
CA TYR A 27 -6.98 3.47 -3.29
C TYR A 27 -6.01 4.55 -2.83
N VAL A 28 -5.19 4.19 -1.85
CA VAL A 28 -4.00 4.95 -1.45
C VAL A 28 -2.79 4.02 -1.57
N VAL A 29 -1.73 4.48 -2.23
CA VAL A 29 -0.42 3.80 -2.21
C VAL A 29 0.18 3.96 -0.82
N PHE A 30 0.67 2.87 -0.26
CA PHE A 30 1.25 2.83 1.08
C PHE A 30 2.63 2.14 1.05
N GLY A 31 3.14 1.75 2.22
CA GLY A 31 4.41 1.03 2.31
C GLY A 31 5.62 1.82 1.84
N SER A 32 6.66 1.11 1.44
CA SER A 32 7.96 1.74 1.09
C SER A 32 7.89 2.66 -0.13
N GLN A 33 6.88 2.53 -0.99
CA GLN A 33 6.66 3.43 -2.12
C GLN A 33 6.35 4.87 -1.67
N VAL A 34 5.70 5.06 -0.50
CA VAL A 34 5.47 6.39 0.08
C VAL A 34 6.80 7.10 0.33
N ALA A 35 7.78 6.41 0.93
CA ALA A 35 9.11 6.97 1.18
C ALA A 35 9.81 7.34 -0.13
N ARG A 36 9.81 6.43 -1.13
CA ARG A 36 10.42 6.66 -2.45
C ARG A 36 9.83 7.87 -3.15
N LEU A 37 8.51 8.00 -3.16
CA LEU A 37 7.81 9.15 -3.75
C LEU A 37 8.07 10.47 -3.01
N ASN A 38 8.52 10.40 -1.75
CA ASN A 38 8.97 11.54 -0.95
C ASN A 38 10.50 11.73 -0.99
N GLY A 39 11.21 11.06 -1.90
CA GLY A 39 12.65 11.23 -2.13
C GLY A 39 13.55 10.43 -1.19
N VAL A 40 13.00 9.52 -0.36
CA VAL A 40 13.78 8.63 0.50
C VAL A 40 13.90 7.26 -0.18
N PRO A 41 15.10 6.82 -0.62
CA PRO A 41 15.29 5.64 -1.46
C PRO A 41 15.24 4.35 -0.63
N LEU A 42 14.06 3.96 -0.15
CA LEU A 42 13.87 2.65 0.47
C LEU A 42 13.81 1.54 -0.59
N GLU A 43 14.42 0.41 -0.27
CA GLU A 43 14.28 -0.77 -1.11
C GLU A 43 12.88 -1.35 -0.97
N THR A 44 12.27 -1.71 -2.10
CA THR A 44 10.99 -2.41 -2.16
C THR A 44 10.92 -3.25 -3.43
N LEU A 45 10.27 -4.40 -3.32
CA LEU A 45 10.01 -5.33 -4.43
C LEU A 45 8.52 -5.37 -4.80
N ASP A 46 7.68 -4.73 -4.01
CA ASP A 46 6.22 -4.77 -4.10
C ASP A 46 5.63 -3.36 -4.05
N VAL A 47 4.36 -3.28 -4.45
CA VAL A 47 3.54 -2.09 -4.28
C VAL A 47 2.41 -2.43 -3.32
N ASP A 48 2.39 -1.73 -2.19
CA ASP A 48 1.30 -1.79 -1.22
C ASP A 48 0.20 -0.82 -1.64
N VAL A 49 -1.03 -1.31 -1.80
CA VAL A 49 -2.22 -0.51 -2.06
C VAL A 49 -3.27 -0.74 -1.00
N VAL A 50 -3.84 0.34 -0.49
CA VAL A 50 -4.93 0.32 0.50
C VAL A 50 -6.20 0.78 -0.20
N PRO A 51 -7.10 -0.14 -0.63
CA PRO A 51 -8.32 0.21 -1.34
C PRO A 51 -9.41 0.65 -0.38
N GLN A 52 -10.31 1.52 -0.84
CA GLN A 52 -11.58 1.73 -0.17
C GLN A 52 -12.37 0.42 -0.15
N ARG A 53 -12.82 -0.03 1.04
CA ARG A 53 -13.32 -1.39 1.27
C ARG A 53 -14.83 -1.54 1.07
N ASP A 54 -15.46 -0.70 0.25
CA ASP A 54 -16.83 -0.95 -0.20
C ASP A 54 -16.86 -1.98 -1.34
N ARG A 55 -17.99 -2.70 -1.43
CA ARG A 55 -18.13 -3.83 -2.36
C ARG A 55 -17.87 -3.44 -3.82
N GLU A 56 -18.41 -2.32 -4.26
CA GLU A 56 -18.28 -1.87 -5.66
C GLU A 56 -16.82 -1.56 -6.01
N ASN A 57 -16.11 -0.89 -5.11
CA ASN A 57 -14.69 -0.59 -5.31
C ASN A 57 -13.82 -1.86 -5.29
N ILE A 58 -14.12 -2.81 -4.42
CA ILE A 58 -13.40 -4.08 -4.36
C ILE A 58 -13.69 -4.95 -5.59
N GLU A 59 -14.88 -4.89 -6.18
CA GLU A 59 -15.19 -5.55 -7.46
C GLU A 59 -14.37 -4.93 -8.61
N ARG A 60 -14.20 -3.59 -8.64
CA ARG A 60 -13.31 -2.91 -9.59
C ARG A 60 -11.84 -3.29 -9.38
N LEU A 61 -11.38 -3.36 -8.13
CA LEU A 61 -10.02 -3.82 -7.80
C LEU A 61 -9.78 -5.24 -8.30
N ALA A 62 -10.69 -6.16 -8.03
CA ALA A 62 -10.58 -7.53 -8.50
C ALA A 62 -10.52 -7.60 -10.04
N ALA A 63 -11.36 -6.82 -10.74
CA ALA A 63 -11.33 -6.74 -12.20
C ALA A 63 -10.00 -6.15 -12.73
N ALA A 64 -9.49 -5.10 -12.10
CA ALA A 64 -8.19 -4.52 -12.44
C ALA A 64 -7.04 -5.50 -12.29
N LEU A 65 -6.98 -6.20 -11.14
CA LEU A 65 -5.95 -7.22 -10.89
C LEU A 65 -6.07 -8.40 -11.85
N ASN A 66 -7.30 -8.84 -12.19
CA ASN A 66 -7.52 -9.90 -13.17
C ASN A 66 -6.96 -9.56 -14.56
N SER A 67 -6.98 -8.30 -14.98
CA SER A 67 -6.38 -7.87 -16.24
C SER A 67 -4.85 -8.02 -16.27
N LEU A 68 -4.23 -8.10 -15.09
CA LEU A 68 -2.77 -8.25 -14.89
C LEU A 68 -2.34 -9.71 -14.67
N GLN A 69 -3.19 -10.70 -14.99
CA GLN A 69 -2.87 -12.14 -14.89
C GLN A 69 -2.37 -12.55 -13.50
N PRO A 70 -3.17 -12.36 -12.44
CA PRO A 70 -2.72 -12.54 -11.07
C PRO A 70 -2.45 -14.00 -10.72
N ARG A 71 -1.52 -14.19 -9.78
CA ARG A 71 -1.27 -15.46 -9.09
C ARG A 71 -1.18 -15.17 -7.60
N TRP A 72 -1.56 -16.12 -6.76
CA TRP A 72 -1.32 -15.96 -5.32
C TRP A 72 0.17 -15.86 -5.05
N ARG A 73 0.58 -14.83 -4.30
CA ARG A 73 1.93 -14.76 -3.75
C ARG A 73 2.00 -15.70 -2.56
N VAL A 74 2.88 -16.68 -2.64
CA VAL A 74 3.13 -17.66 -1.58
C VAL A 74 4.62 -17.68 -1.33
N ASP A 75 5.01 -17.58 -0.07
CA ASP A 75 6.40 -17.71 0.33
C ASP A 75 6.93 -19.07 -0.12
N ASP A 76 8.21 -19.13 -0.51
CA ASP A 76 8.89 -20.33 -1.00
C ASP A 76 8.41 -20.91 -2.36
N ILE A 77 7.43 -20.28 -3.02
CA ILE A 77 7.00 -20.66 -4.37
C ILE A 77 7.34 -19.56 -5.38
N PRO A 78 8.51 -19.63 -6.05
CA PRO A 78 8.85 -18.68 -7.10
C PRO A 78 7.79 -18.67 -8.20
N GLY A 79 7.25 -17.49 -8.54
CA GLY A 79 6.17 -17.36 -9.52
C GLY A 79 4.77 -17.62 -8.96
N GLY A 80 4.64 -17.86 -7.65
CA GLY A 80 3.36 -17.99 -6.96
C GLY A 80 2.48 -19.16 -7.41
N MET A 81 1.30 -19.26 -6.82
CA MET A 81 0.31 -20.30 -7.14
C MET A 81 -0.76 -19.77 -8.09
N LYS A 82 -1.21 -20.64 -9.00
CA LYS A 82 -2.36 -20.34 -9.87
C LYS A 82 -3.61 -20.11 -9.02
N ILE A 83 -4.40 -19.11 -9.41
CA ILE A 83 -5.71 -18.86 -8.83
C ILE A 83 -6.74 -19.73 -9.57
N ASP A 84 -7.59 -20.43 -8.83
CA ASP A 84 -8.70 -21.18 -9.42
C ASP A 84 -9.85 -20.22 -9.75
N GLY A 85 -9.97 -19.86 -11.03
CA GLY A 85 -10.89 -18.85 -11.52
C GLY A 85 -10.36 -17.42 -11.36
N PRO A 86 -11.19 -16.41 -11.58
CA PRO A 86 -10.83 -15.01 -11.40
C PRO A 86 -10.77 -14.61 -9.92
N LEU A 87 -10.03 -13.56 -9.62
CA LEU A 87 -10.16 -12.84 -8.35
C LEU A 87 -11.58 -12.25 -8.26
N GLU A 88 -12.17 -12.36 -7.11
CA GLU A 88 -13.50 -11.85 -6.79
C GLU A 88 -13.47 -11.05 -5.49
N ALA A 89 -14.47 -10.20 -5.26
CA ALA A 89 -14.57 -9.38 -4.06
C ALA A 89 -14.45 -10.17 -2.75
N ARG A 90 -14.93 -11.42 -2.72
CA ARG A 90 -14.83 -12.29 -1.53
C ARG A 90 -13.40 -12.53 -1.05
N HIS A 91 -12.40 -12.45 -1.93
CA HIS A 91 -11.00 -12.64 -1.58
C HIS A 91 -10.42 -11.46 -0.78
N PHE A 92 -11.11 -10.31 -0.80
CA PHE A 92 -10.69 -9.07 -0.15
C PHE A 92 -11.66 -8.57 0.93
N LEU A 93 -12.88 -9.11 0.98
CA LEU A 93 -13.92 -8.68 1.95
C LEU A 93 -14.03 -9.59 3.19
N GLY A 94 -13.19 -10.63 3.28
CA GLY A 94 -13.11 -11.52 4.45
C GLY A 94 -12.30 -10.90 5.61
N ASP A 95 -11.86 -11.76 6.53
CA ASP A 95 -11.11 -11.37 7.73
C ASP A 95 -9.60 -11.16 7.45
N SER A 96 -9.18 -11.21 6.18
CA SER A 96 -7.78 -10.98 5.81
C SER A 96 -7.41 -9.52 6.02
N ILE A 97 -6.26 -9.28 6.63
CA ILE A 97 -5.67 -7.93 6.79
C ILE A 97 -4.86 -7.49 5.59
N ALA A 98 -4.37 -8.45 4.81
CA ALA A 98 -3.67 -8.22 3.55
C ALA A 98 -3.79 -9.44 2.62
N VAL A 99 -3.72 -9.19 1.31
CA VAL A 99 -3.74 -10.22 0.26
C VAL A 99 -2.61 -9.92 -0.72
N GLY A 100 -1.63 -10.84 -0.80
CA GLY A 100 -0.50 -10.74 -1.73
C GLY A 100 -0.78 -11.42 -3.05
N VAL A 101 -0.53 -10.73 -4.17
CA VAL A 101 -0.61 -11.27 -5.52
C VAL A 101 0.64 -10.97 -6.33
N LEU A 102 1.03 -11.88 -7.19
CA LEU A 102 2.00 -11.64 -8.27
C LEU A 102 1.22 -11.30 -9.53
N THR A 103 1.61 -10.24 -10.20
CA THR A 103 0.97 -9.78 -11.42
C THR A 103 1.98 -9.68 -12.57
N ALA A 104 1.51 -9.44 -13.79
CA ALA A 104 2.39 -9.21 -14.93
C ALA A 104 3.28 -7.95 -14.76
N VAL A 105 2.90 -7.02 -13.90
CA VAL A 105 3.68 -5.80 -13.60
C VAL A 105 4.52 -5.93 -12.32
N GLY A 106 4.40 -7.04 -11.59
CA GLY A 106 5.17 -7.34 -10.38
C GLY A 106 4.32 -7.68 -9.17
N PRO A 107 4.93 -7.86 -7.99
CA PRO A 107 4.23 -8.16 -6.75
C PRO A 107 3.39 -6.99 -6.26
N VAL A 108 2.17 -7.27 -5.80
CA VAL A 108 1.22 -6.30 -5.25
C VAL A 108 0.68 -6.82 -3.93
N ASP A 109 0.71 -5.99 -2.90
CA ASP A 109 0.05 -6.24 -1.63
C ASP A 109 -1.19 -5.35 -1.49
N VAL A 110 -2.35 -5.99 -1.49
CA VAL A 110 -3.61 -5.33 -1.15
C VAL A 110 -3.72 -5.35 0.36
N VAL A 111 -3.42 -4.24 1.00
CA VAL A 111 -3.42 -4.09 2.46
C VAL A 111 -4.77 -3.53 2.88
N LEU A 112 -5.56 -4.30 3.60
CA LEU A 112 -6.91 -3.93 4.00
C LEU A 112 -6.93 -3.23 5.35
N GLU A 113 -6.01 -3.61 6.24
CA GLU A 113 -5.86 -3.07 7.59
C GLU A 113 -4.37 -2.81 7.89
N PRO A 114 -3.83 -1.65 7.45
CA PRO A 114 -2.45 -1.29 7.78
C PRO A 114 -2.27 -1.14 9.28
N ARG A 115 -1.15 -1.58 9.81
CA ARG A 115 -0.89 -1.53 11.26
C ARG A 115 -0.99 -0.10 11.80
N GLY A 116 -1.86 0.09 12.79
CA GLY A 116 -2.19 1.39 13.37
C GLY A 116 -3.23 2.19 12.59
N TYR A 117 -3.81 1.60 11.55
CA TYR A 117 -4.84 2.19 10.67
C TYR A 117 -5.88 1.11 10.33
N GLU A 118 -6.58 0.61 11.34
CA GLU A 118 -7.53 -0.50 11.23
C GLU A 118 -8.73 -0.13 10.33
N ASP A 119 -9.05 1.17 10.20
CA ASP A 119 -10.06 1.68 9.25
C ASP A 119 -9.52 1.75 7.80
N GLY A 120 -8.29 1.32 7.56
CA GLY A 120 -7.67 1.20 6.24
C GLY A 120 -7.70 2.49 5.44
N TYR A 121 -8.33 2.44 4.26
CA TYR A 121 -8.45 3.60 3.35
C TYR A 121 -9.07 4.84 4.04
N ALA A 122 -10.11 4.66 4.86
CA ALA A 122 -10.79 5.79 5.50
C ALA A 122 -9.88 6.56 6.47
N ALA A 123 -8.93 5.86 7.10
CA ALA A 123 -7.96 6.48 7.99
C ALA A 123 -6.81 7.18 7.24
N LEU A 124 -6.42 6.68 6.06
CA LEU A 124 -5.26 7.19 5.31
C LEU A 124 -5.62 8.25 4.26
N ALA A 125 -6.80 8.15 3.66
CA ALA A 125 -7.21 9.01 2.54
C ALA A 125 -7.28 10.51 2.85
N PRO A 126 -7.67 10.96 4.07
CA PRO A 126 -7.71 12.39 4.40
C PRO A 126 -6.35 13.08 4.30
N ASP A 127 -5.26 12.39 4.65
CA ASP A 127 -3.90 12.93 4.67
C ASP A 127 -3.09 12.53 3.42
N ALA A 128 -3.72 11.78 2.49
CA ALA A 128 -3.09 11.36 1.25
C ALA A 128 -2.84 12.54 0.32
N THR A 129 -1.67 12.52 -0.33
CA THR A 129 -1.30 13.52 -1.33
C THR A 129 -1.38 12.95 -2.74
N THR A 130 -1.53 13.85 -3.73
CA THR A 130 -1.58 13.46 -5.13
C THR A 130 -0.23 13.70 -5.79
N VAL A 131 0.37 12.64 -6.33
CA VAL A 131 1.61 12.69 -7.11
C VAL A 131 1.29 12.37 -8.57
N ARG A 132 1.94 13.09 -9.51
CA ARG A 132 1.88 12.78 -10.93
C ARG A 132 3.19 12.15 -11.41
N ARG A 133 3.07 11.04 -12.13
CA ARG A 133 4.16 10.39 -12.86
C ARG A 133 3.74 10.27 -14.33
N GLY A 134 4.27 11.14 -15.18
CA GLY A 134 3.76 11.27 -16.55
C GLY A 134 2.28 11.63 -16.57
N ASP A 135 1.47 10.78 -17.19
CA ASP A 135 0.01 10.89 -17.27
C ASP A 135 -0.72 10.18 -16.10
N VAL A 136 0.00 9.43 -15.26
CA VAL A 136 -0.58 8.69 -14.14
C VAL A 136 -0.72 9.59 -12.90
N VAL A 137 -1.91 9.59 -12.32
CA VAL A 137 -2.21 10.24 -11.04
C VAL A 137 -2.21 9.19 -9.93
N ILE A 138 -1.44 9.40 -8.89
CA ILE A 138 -1.25 8.45 -7.79
C ILE A 138 -1.65 9.12 -6.49
N GLN A 139 -2.55 8.47 -5.73
CA GLN A 139 -2.86 8.87 -4.36
C GLN A 139 -1.86 8.19 -3.43
N VAL A 140 -1.12 8.98 -2.67
CA VAL A 140 0.01 8.52 -1.86
C VAL A 140 -0.25 8.86 -0.41
N GLY A 141 -0.16 7.88 0.48
CA GLY A 141 -0.29 8.08 1.92
C GLY A 141 0.73 9.06 2.49
N ALA A 142 0.46 9.62 3.65
CA ALA A 142 1.39 10.53 4.30
C ALA A 142 2.64 9.79 4.83
N LEU A 143 3.79 10.45 4.77
CA LEU A 143 5.04 9.86 5.23
C LEU A 143 5.04 9.59 6.75
N VAL A 144 4.33 10.43 7.52
CA VAL A 144 4.15 10.23 8.96
C VAL A 144 3.36 8.97 9.29
N ASP A 145 2.37 8.62 8.46
CA ASP A 145 1.57 7.39 8.62
C ASP A 145 2.41 6.15 8.35
N LEU A 146 3.28 6.21 7.33
CA LEU A 146 4.25 5.14 7.07
C LEU A 146 5.18 4.92 8.27
N VAL A 147 5.74 6.00 8.83
CA VAL A 147 6.63 5.94 10.00
C VAL A 147 5.89 5.27 11.15
N ARG A 148 4.72 5.77 11.53
CA ARG A 148 3.90 5.21 12.61
C ARG A 148 3.60 3.73 12.40
N SER A 149 3.20 3.34 11.20
CA SER A 149 2.91 1.92 10.89
C SER A 149 4.15 1.05 11.06
N LYS A 150 5.32 1.52 10.60
CA LYS A 150 6.59 0.79 10.74
C LYS A 150 7.05 0.68 12.20
N GLU A 151 6.90 1.74 13.00
CA GLU A 151 7.17 1.70 14.44
C GLU A 151 6.32 0.64 15.15
N LEU A 152 5.04 0.57 14.82
CA LEU A 152 4.10 -0.41 15.39
C LEU A 152 4.35 -1.84 14.91
N LEU A 153 4.88 -2.04 13.70
CA LEU A 153 5.26 -3.36 13.18
C LEU A 153 6.55 -3.87 13.81
N GLY A 154 7.57 -3.03 13.95
CA GLY A 154 8.81 -3.31 14.65
C GLY A 154 9.64 -4.48 14.10
N ARG A 155 9.38 -4.93 12.85
CA ARG A 155 10.18 -6.01 12.22
C ARG A 155 11.58 -5.50 11.90
N GLU A 156 12.55 -6.37 11.78
CA GLU A 156 13.95 -6.00 11.48
C GLU A 156 14.05 -5.08 10.25
N LYS A 157 13.35 -5.43 9.16
CA LYS A 157 13.29 -4.57 7.96
C LYS A 157 12.66 -3.20 8.23
N ASP A 158 11.68 -3.12 9.14
CA ASP A 158 11.01 -1.85 9.46
C ASP A 158 11.93 -0.95 10.28
N LEU A 159 12.70 -1.51 11.21
CA LEU A 159 13.70 -0.78 11.98
C LEU A 159 14.81 -0.23 11.07
N HIS A 160 15.28 -1.02 10.09
CA HIS A 160 16.22 -0.55 9.09
C HIS A 160 15.66 0.59 8.25
N HIS A 161 14.43 0.47 7.77
CA HIS A 161 13.75 1.52 7.01
C HIS A 161 13.54 2.79 7.83
N LEU A 162 13.18 2.66 9.13
CA LEU A 162 13.04 3.81 10.03
C LEU A 162 14.37 4.53 10.23
N ALA A 163 15.50 3.80 10.37
CA ALA A 163 16.81 4.41 10.48
C ALA A 163 17.14 5.29 9.26
N VAL A 164 16.88 4.78 8.04
CA VAL A 164 17.08 5.56 6.80
C VAL A 164 16.13 6.76 6.73
N LEU A 165 14.85 6.57 7.12
CA LEU A 165 13.87 7.65 7.14
C LEU A 165 14.29 8.78 8.07
N TYR A 166 14.70 8.47 9.30
CA TYR A 166 15.11 9.46 10.29
C TYR A 166 16.43 10.16 9.94
N GLU A 167 17.35 9.45 9.27
CA GLU A 167 18.59 10.07 8.78
C GLU A 167 18.32 11.11 7.69
N GLN A 168 17.41 10.81 6.75
CA GLN A 168 17.11 11.68 5.61
C GLN A 168 16.01 12.71 5.91
N ARG A 169 15.17 12.46 6.88
CA ARG A 169 14.02 13.29 7.29
C ARG A 169 13.96 13.37 8.82
N PRO A 170 14.93 14.09 9.46
CA PRO A 170 15.02 14.16 10.93
C PRO A 170 13.76 14.68 11.62
N GLU A 171 12.95 15.49 10.93
CA GLU A 171 11.67 15.99 11.43
C GLU A 171 10.66 14.87 11.76
N LEU A 172 10.81 13.69 11.17
CA LEU A 172 9.94 12.54 11.44
C LEU A 172 10.24 11.83 12.76
N SER A 173 11.45 12.04 13.32
CA SER A 173 11.87 11.45 14.60
C SER A 173 11.40 12.26 15.83
N LEU A 174 10.89 13.47 15.61
CA LEU A 174 10.36 14.30 16.69
C LEU A 174 8.98 13.80 17.13
N PRO A 175 8.70 13.71 18.45
CA PRO A 175 7.35 13.42 18.89
C PRO A 175 6.40 14.45 18.30
N GLN A 176 5.33 14.01 17.66
CA GLN A 176 4.28 14.89 17.14
C GLN A 176 3.59 15.57 18.33
N ILE A 177 4.13 16.69 18.79
CA ILE A 177 3.53 17.50 19.85
C ILE A 177 2.28 18.15 19.23
N GLY A 178 1.09 17.57 19.46
CA GLY A 178 -0.15 18.27 19.24
C GLY A 178 -1.20 17.68 18.30
N GLN A 179 -1.32 16.38 18.17
CA GLN A 179 -2.55 15.77 17.64
C GLN A 179 -3.06 14.69 18.58
N GLU A 180 -3.48 15.09 19.79
CA GLU A 180 -4.52 14.32 20.47
C GLU A 180 -5.83 14.55 19.70
N PRO A 181 -6.53 13.48 19.26
CA PRO A 181 -7.91 13.65 18.84
C PRO A 181 -8.67 14.18 20.06
N ASP A 182 -9.31 15.34 19.89
CA ASP A 182 -10.25 15.93 20.84
C ASP A 182 -11.32 14.87 21.20
N ARG A 183 -11.04 14.09 22.23
CA ARG A 183 -12.06 13.29 22.91
C ARG A 183 -12.83 14.26 23.77
N GLY A 184 -13.84 14.89 23.15
CA GLY A 184 -14.83 15.65 23.89
C GLY A 184 -15.24 14.87 25.13
N LEU A 185 -14.74 15.29 26.28
CA LEU A 185 -15.26 14.91 27.59
C LEU A 185 -16.64 15.49 27.68
N ASP A 186 -17.64 14.71 27.28
CA ASP A 186 -19.03 14.97 27.63
C ASP A 186 -19.17 14.79 29.17
N LEU A 187 -18.96 15.88 29.89
CA LEU A 187 -19.28 15.97 31.30
C LEU A 187 -20.80 16.17 31.42
N GLY A 188 -21.53 15.04 31.41
CA GLY A 188 -22.93 15.05 31.79
C GLY A 188 -23.11 15.65 33.16
N LEU A 189 -23.89 16.70 33.23
CA LEU A 189 -24.64 17.18 34.40
C LEU A 189 -26.12 17.11 34.09
#